data_f50b0f88af22756b5a5fd36769c622f3
#
_entry.id   f50b0f88af22756b5a5fd36769c622f3
#
_cell.length_a   1.000
_cell.length_b   1.000
_cell.length_c   1.000
_cell.angle_alpha   90.00
_cell.angle_beta   90.00
_cell.angle_gamma   90.00
#
_symmetry.space_group_name_H-M   'P 1'
#
loop_
_entity.id
_entity.type
_entity.pdbx_description
1 polymer ?
#
loop_
_entity_poly.entity_id
_entity_poly.type
_entity_poly.pdbx_seq_one_letter_code
_entity_poly.pdbx_strand_id
1 'polypeptide(L)'
;MTADLSIYLVTDSSQTARSGRRIVDVVLEAVAGGVTAVQVREKHADARPVLQLVDALADRLPERVALFVNDRIDVFLAARSRDTGGRVTGVHVGQQDLRVEDVRKLIGPRPAIGVTANTRADLHAAAASPARVDYVGIGTVRETRSKPDAPPPRGVSGVADLARTCPLPAVAIGGIVPADLPALREGGLAGAAVVSQICGSADPRASAQELASAWKETS
;
A
#
# COMPACT_ATOMS: atom_id res chain seq x y z
N MET A 1 6.92 12.30 -10.62
CA MET A 1 5.74 12.70 -9.82
C MET A 1 5.71 11.76 -8.62
N THR A 2 5.79 12.26 -7.40
CA THR A 2 5.65 11.46 -6.19
C THR A 2 4.19 11.05 -6.04
N ALA A 3 3.94 9.75 -5.86
CA ALA A 3 2.59 9.23 -5.63
C ALA A 3 2.02 9.81 -4.32
N ASP A 4 0.73 10.15 -4.32
CA ASP A 4 0.01 10.47 -3.08
C ASP A 4 -0.32 9.17 -2.35
N LEU A 5 0.27 8.99 -1.17
CA LEU A 5 0.12 7.79 -0.33
C LEU A 5 -0.80 8.02 0.88
N SER A 6 -1.50 9.15 0.96
CA SER A 6 -2.29 9.58 2.12
C SER A 6 -3.25 8.49 2.61
N ILE A 7 -4.10 7.96 1.74
CA ILE A 7 -4.99 6.83 2.03
C ILE A 7 -4.68 5.70 1.05
N TYR A 8 -4.03 4.68 1.57
CA TYR A 8 -3.47 3.60 0.78
C TYR A 8 -4.25 2.29 1.02
N LEU A 9 -5.04 1.88 0.06
CA LEU A 9 -5.77 0.60 0.12
C LEU A 9 -4.86 -0.56 -0.30
N VAL A 10 -4.70 -1.55 0.56
CA VAL A 10 -4.10 -2.85 0.21
C VAL A 10 -5.23 -3.87 0.05
N THR A 11 -5.32 -4.52 -1.13
CA THR A 11 -6.41 -5.43 -1.44
C THR A 11 -6.33 -6.74 -0.67
N ASP A 12 -7.50 -7.33 -0.42
CA ASP A 12 -7.67 -8.68 0.13
C ASP A 12 -9.01 -9.24 -0.41
N SER A 13 -8.94 -9.99 -1.50
CA SER A 13 -10.11 -10.58 -2.16
C SER A 13 -10.84 -11.58 -1.26
N SER A 14 -10.17 -12.18 -0.29
CA SER A 14 -10.80 -13.12 0.64
C SER A 14 -11.78 -12.41 1.59
N GLN A 15 -11.48 -11.18 1.97
CA GLN A 15 -12.37 -10.37 2.81
C GLN A 15 -13.59 -9.87 2.00
N THR A 16 -13.39 -9.40 0.77
CA THR A 16 -14.51 -8.93 -0.07
C THR A 16 -15.43 -10.06 -0.50
N ALA A 17 -14.90 -11.26 -0.74
CA ALA A 17 -15.69 -12.44 -1.09
C ALA A 17 -16.69 -12.83 0.02
N ARG A 18 -16.36 -12.60 1.29
CA ARG A 18 -17.28 -12.85 2.43
C ARG A 18 -18.54 -12.01 2.38
N SER A 19 -18.45 -10.82 1.79
CA SER A 19 -19.61 -9.93 1.56
C SER A 19 -20.24 -10.10 0.17
N GLY A 20 -19.80 -11.10 -0.61
CA GLY A 20 -20.29 -11.35 -1.98
C GLY A 20 -19.88 -10.27 -3.00
N ARG A 21 -18.90 -9.42 -2.66
CA ARG A 21 -18.49 -8.29 -3.50
C ARG A 21 -17.24 -8.60 -4.31
N ARG A 22 -17.17 -8.07 -5.52
CA ARG A 22 -15.96 -8.16 -6.34
C ARG A 22 -14.95 -7.13 -5.87
N ILE A 23 -13.68 -7.52 -5.74
CA ILE A 23 -12.62 -6.63 -5.28
C ILE A 23 -12.45 -5.38 -6.15
N VAL A 24 -12.66 -5.48 -7.46
CA VAL A 24 -12.59 -4.32 -8.37
C VAL A 24 -13.63 -3.27 -8.00
N ASP A 25 -14.86 -3.68 -7.72
CA ASP A 25 -15.95 -2.76 -7.39
C ASP A 25 -15.68 -2.09 -6.02
N VAL A 26 -15.19 -2.85 -5.04
CA VAL A 26 -14.76 -2.33 -3.73
C VAL A 26 -13.66 -1.28 -3.88
N VAL A 27 -12.64 -1.55 -4.71
CA VAL A 27 -11.56 -0.59 -4.96
C VAL A 27 -12.09 0.70 -5.61
N LEU A 28 -12.96 0.60 -6.60
CA LEU A 28 -13.50 1.78 -7.28
C LEU A 28 -14.39 2.64 -6.36
N GLU A 29 -15.20 2.01 -5.51
CA GLU A 29 -15.98 2.72 -4.49
C GLU A 29 -15.07 3.40 -3.46
N ALA A 30 -14.02 2.71 -3.00
CA ALA A 30 -13.05 3.27 -2.08
C ALA A 30 -12.29 4.47 -2.69
N VAL A 31 -11.93 4.41 -3.97
CA VAL A 31 -11.32 5.53 -4.70
C VAL A 31 -12.29 6.71 -4.82
N ALA A 32 -13.57 6.45 -5.06
CA ALA A 32 -14.60 7.49 -5.02
C ALA A 32 -14.79 8.10 -3.62
N GLY A 33 -14.43 7.36 -2.56
CA GLY A 33 -14.40 7.82 -1.16
C GLY A 33 -13.11 8.55 -0.75
N GLY A 34 -12.07 8.56 -1.58
CA GLY A 34 -10.85 9.32 -1.28
C GLY A 34 -9.56 8.52 -1.14
N VAL A 35 -9.55 7.23 -1.50
CA VAL A 35 -8.30 6.46 -1.63
C VAL A 35 -7.42 7.08 -2.70
N THR A 36 -6.14 7.26 -2.39
CA THR A 36 -5.13 7.90 -3.26
C THR A 36 -4.14 6.91 -3.85
N ALA A 37 -3.95 5.75 -3.21
CA ALA A 37 -3.09 4.67 -3.69
C ALA A 37 -3.75 3.31 -3.47
N VAL A 38 -3.50 2.37 -4.37
CA VAL A 38 -3.99 0.99 -4.31
C VAL A 38 -2.82 0.03 -4.49
N GLN A 39 -2.73 -0.99 -3.63
CA GLN A 39 -1.79 -2.08 -3.77
C GLN A 39 -2.55 -3.39 -3.99
N VAL A 40 -2.35 -4.03 -5.12
CA VAL A 40 -2.89 -5.36 -5.40
C VAL A 40 -2.07 -6.39 -4.66
N ARG A 41 -2.66 -7.00 -3.63
CA ARG A 41 -2.04 -8.02 -2.79
C ARG A 41 -2.93 -9.24 -2.65
N GLU A 42 -2.65 -10.26 -3.47
CA GLU A 42 -3.39 -11.51 -3.55
C GLU A 42 -2.42 -12.69 -3.35
N LYS A 43 -2.04 -12.93 -2.09
CA LYS A 43 -0.94 -13.86 -1.73
C LYS A 43 -1.16 -15.31 -2.17
N HIS A 44 -2.40 -15.74 -2.27
CA HIS A 44 -2.75 -17.14 -2.54
C HIS A 44 -3.32 -17.35 -3.94
N ALA A 45 -3.37 -16.29 -4.76
CA ALA A 45 -3.87 -16.37 -6.12
C ALA A 45 -2.76 -16.65 -7.14
N ASP A 46 -3.10 -17.39 -8.18
CA ASP A 46 -2.22 -17.62 -9.32
C ASP A 46 -1.92 -16.32 -10.08
N ALA A 47 -0.83 -16.31 -10.85
CA ALA A 47 -0.40 -15.12 -11.61
C ALA A 47 -1.47 -14.56 -12.55
N ARG A 48 -2.19 -15.43 -13.25
CA ARG A 48 -3.18 -14.99 -14.26
C ARG A 48 -4.36 -14.22 -13.65
N PRO A 49 -5.04 -14.68 -12.59
CA PRO A 49 -6.06 -13.90 -11.90
C PRO A 49 -5.56 -12.56 -11.34
N VAL A 50 -4.34 -12.55 -10.77
CA VAL A 50 -3.75 -11.31 -10.23
C VAL A 50 -3.47 -10.31 -11.36
N LEU A 51 -2.93 -10.79 -12.49
CA LEU A 51 -2.71 -9.94 -13.67
C LEU A 51 -4.01 -9.37 -14.22
N GLN A 52 -5.07 -10.18 -14.31
CA GLN A 52 -6.40 -9.72 -14.74
C GLN A 52 -6.95 -8.64 -13.81
N LEU A 53 -6.73 -8.76 -12.49
CA LEU A 53 -7.13 -7.75 -11.52
C LEU A 53 -6.32 -6.46 -11.71
N VAL A 54 -5.00 -6.55 -11.90
CA VAL A 54 -4.14 -5.38 -12.16
C VAL A 54 -4.57 -4.67 -13.44
N ASP A 55 -4.77 -5.41 -14.54
CA ASP A 55 -5.22 -4.85 -15.83
C ASP A 55 -6.58 -4.13 -15.66
N ALA A 56 -7.56 -4.79 -15.03
CA ALA A 56 -8.90 -4.20 -14.81
C ALA A 56 -8.87 -2.94 -13.94
N LEU A 57 -7.95 -2.83 -12.99
CA LEU A 57 -7.77 -1.63 -12.19
C LEU A 57 -6.99 -0.55 -12.95
N ALA A 58 -5.95 -0.91 -13.70
CA ALA A 58 -5.20 0.02 -14.55
C ALA A 58 -6.10 0.74 -15.57
N ASP A 59 -7.07 0.01 -16.15
CA ASP A 59 -8.01 0.56 -17.12
C ASP A 59 -9.06 1.49 -16.51
N ARG A 60 -9.40 1.32 -15.22
CA ARG A 60 -10.56 1.98 -14.58
C ARG A 60 -10.21 3.04 -13.54
N LEU A 61 -9.01 2.98 -12.95
CA LEU A 61 -8.60 3.93 -11.93
C LEU A 61 -8.30 5.30 -12.56
N PRO A 62 -8.66 6.41 -11.89
CA PRO A 62 -8.23 7.75 -12.30
C PRO A 62 -6.70 7.87 -12.26
N GLU A 63 -6.12 8.70 -13.14
CA GLU A 63 -4.66 8.89 -13.24
C GLU A 63 -3.98 9.37 -11.96
N ARG A 64 -4.70 10.09 -11.12
CA ARG A 64 -4.21 10.55 -9.82
C ARG A 64 -3.99 9.43 -8.80
N VAL A 65 -4.59 8.25 -9.02
CA VAL A 65 -4.49 7.12 -8.08
C VAL A 65 -3.32 6.24 -8.46
N ALA A 66 -2.37 6.08 -7.54
CA ALA A 66 -1.22 5.22 -7.73
C ALA A 66 -1.62 3.74 -7.62
N LEU A 67 -1.15 2.91 -8.55
CA LEU A 67 -1.40 1.46 -8.57
C LEU A 67 -0.09 0.70 -8.39
N PHE A 68 -0.01 -0.07 -7.31
CA PHE A 68 1.15 -0.91 -6.97
C PHE A 68 0.81 -2.40 -7.03
N VAL A 69 1.82 -3.21 -7.34
CA VAL A 69 1.74 -4.68 -7.25
C VAL A 69 2.59 -5.15 -6.07
N ASN A 70 2.01 -5.96 -5.18
CA ASN A 70 2.73 -6.51 -4.03
C ASN A 70 3.51 -7.77 -4.43
N ASP A 71 4.81 -7.84 -4.12
CA ASP A 71 5.75 -8.97 -4.25
C ASP A 71 5.91 -9.55 -5.68
N ARG A 72 4.87 -9.61 -6.47
CA ARG A 72 4.77 -10.31 -7.75
C ARG A 72 5.38 -9.49 -8.90
N ILE A 73 6.71 -9.49 -8.98
CA ILE A 73 7.45 -8.80 -10.06
C ILE A 73 7.11 -9.34 -11.44
N ASP A 74 6.83 -10.63 -11.56
CA ASP A 74 6.37 -11.28 -12.80
C ASP A 74 5.04 -10.68 -13.29
N VAL A 75 4.07 -10.49 -12.39
CA VAL A 75 2.78 -9.85 -12.70
C VAL A 75 2.98 -8.38 -13.07
N PHE A 76 3.80 -7.66 -12.31
CA PHE A 76 4.11 -6.27 -12.61
C PHE A 76 4.70 -6.11 -14.02
N LEU A 77 5.69 -6.92 -14.38
CA LEU A 77 6.33 -6.87 -15.71
C LEU A 77 5.34 -7.22 -16.83
N ALA A 78 4.48 -8.23 -16.61
CA ALA A 78 3.46 -8.62 -17.58
C ALA A 78 2.42 -7.50 -17.77
N ALA A 79 1.95 -6.86 -16.69
CA ALA A 79 1.03 -5.72 -16.76
C ALA A 79 1.68 -4.53 -17.47
N ARG A 80 2.92 -4.19 -17.12
CA ARG A 80 3.68 -3.09 -17.74
C ARG A 80 3.94 -3.28 -19.23
N SER A 81 4.09 -4.51 -19.70
CA SER A 81 4.27 -4.78 -21.14
C SER A 81 3.02 -4.45 -21.98
N ARG A 82 1.85 -4.40 -21.34
CA ARG A 82 0.56 -4.07 -21.96
C ARG A 82 0.13 -2.62 -21.71
N ASP A 83 0.63 -2.05 -20.62
CA ASP A 83 0.30 -0.70 -20.14
C ASP A 83 1.14 0.35 -20.85
N THR A 84 0.68 0.81 -22.00
CA THR A 84 1.35 1.87 -22.78
C THR A 84 1.26 3.25 -22.12
N GLY A 85 0.32 3.44 -21.18
CA GLY A 85 0.08 4.71 -20.48
C GLY A 85 0.85 4.87 -19.16
N GLY A 86 1.55 3.82 -18.68
CA GLY A 86 2.28 3.88 -17.43
C GLY A 86 1.38 3.89 -16.18
N ARG A 87 0.20 3.26 -16.28
CA ARG A 87 -0.83 3.22 -15.23
C ARG A 87 -0.41 2.45 -13.98
N VAL A 88 0.39 1.37 -14.16
CA VAL A 88 0.93 0.62 -13.03
C VAL A 88 2.17 1.35 -12.52
N THR A 89 2.01 2.02 -11.37
CA THR A 89 3.00 2.96 -10.80
C THR A 89 4.29 2.26 -10.36
N GLY A 90 4.17 1.09 -9.72
CA GLY A 90 5.34 0.41 -9.17
C GLY A 90 5.02 -0.86 -8.42
N VAL A 91 5.95 -1.25 -7.56
CA VAL A 91 5.86 -2.47 -6.74
C VAL A 91 6.09 -2.17 -5.27
N HIS A 92 5.57 -3.02 -4.40
CA HIS A 92 5.91 -3.05 -2.98
C HIS A 92 6.43 -4.43 -2.60
N VAL A 93 7.56 -4.51 -1.92
CA VAL A 93 8.17 -5.78 -1.52
C VAL A 93 8.44 -5.83 -0.01
N GLY A 94 8.36 -7.01 0.56
CA GLY A 94 8.70 -7.29 1.94
C GLY A 94 10.18 -7.67 2.12
N GLN A 95 10.60 -7.88 3.37
CA GLN A 95 11.99 -8.21 3.73
C GLN A 95 12.42 -9.62 3.32
N GLN A 96 11.46 -10.52 3.07
CA GLN A 96 11.72 -11.91 2.65
C GLN A 96 11.52 -12.14 1.16
N ASP A 97 11.12 -11.08 0.43
CA ASP A 97 10.92 -11.13 -1.02
C ASP A 97 12.24 -10.85 -1.76
N LEU A 98 12.17 -10.60 -3.07
CA LEU A 98 13.35 -10.23 -3.85
C LEU A 98 14.00 -8.97 -3.27
N ARG A 99 15.34 -8.96 -3.24
CA ARG A 99 16.10 -7.77 -2.82
C ARG A 99 15.78 -6.58 -3.74
N VAL A 100 15.67 -5.41 -3.16
CA VAL A 100 15.27 -4.19 -3.90
C VAL A 100 16.22 -3.85 -5.05
N GLU A 101 17.51 -4.21 -4.94
CA GLU A 101 18.50 -4.03 -6.00
C GLU A 101 18.19 -4.92 -7.22
N ASP A 102 17.74 -6.14 -6.98
CA ASP A 102 17.36 -7.06 -8.05
C ASP A 102 16.01 -6.68 -8.64
N VAL A 103 15.06 -6.25 -7.80
CA VAL A 103 13.79 -5.66 -8.26
C VAL A 103 14.07 -4.47 -9.18
N ARG A 104 14.94 -3.53 -8.78
CA ARG A 104 15.27 -2.35 -9.60
C ARG A 104 15.88 -2.72 -10.96
N LYS A 105 16.75 -3.73 -11.00
CA LYS A 105 17.30 -4.25 -12.27
C LYS A 105 16.21 -4.79 -13.20
N LEU A 106 15.24 -5.50 -12.63
CA LEU A 106 14.14 -6.12 -13.38
C LEU A 106 13.15 -5.08 -13.92
N ILE A 107 12.71 -4.15 -13.07
CA ILE A 107 11.63 -3.21 -13.43
C ILE A 107 12.14 -1.92 -14.11
N GLY A 108 13.45 -1.69 -14.11
CA GLY A 108 14.07 -0.50 -14.68
C GLY A 108 14.00 0.74 -13.76
N PRO A 109 14.46 1.91 -14.20
CA PRO A 109 14.70 3.08 -13.34
C PRO A 109 13.44 3.91 -13.01
N ARG A 110 12.36 3.76 -13.75
CA ARG A 110 11.18 4.65 -13.65
C ARG A 110 10.13 4.23 -12.62
N PRO A 111 9.74 2.91 -12.54
CA PRO A 111 8.69 2.50 -11.62
C PRO A 111 9.09 2.73 -10.16
N ALA A 112 8.10 3.06 -9.32
CA ALA A 112 8.32 3.26 -7.90
C ALA A 112 8.55 1.92 -7.18
N ILE A 113 9.39 1.93 -6.13
CA ILE A 113 9.62 0.81 -5.22
C ILE A 113 9.25 1.22 -3.81
N GLY A 114 8.27 0.53 -3.22
CA GLY A 114 8.01 0.56 -1.80
C GLY A 114 8.62 -0.66 -1.10
N VAL A 115 9.03 -0.49 0.14
CA VAL A 115 9.62 -1.57 0.95
C VAL A 115 9.02 -1.60 2.35
N THR A 116 8.67 -2.79 2.85
CA THR A 116 8.37 -2.96 4.27
C THR A 116 9.66 -2.79 5.10
N ALA A 117 9.67 -1.89 6.07
CA ALA A 117 10.82 -1.65 6.94
C ALA A 117 10.34 -1.42 8.39
N ASN A 118 10.59 -2.38 9.27
CA ASN A 118 10.03 -2.38 10.63
C ASN A 118 11.07 -2.11 11.70
N THR A 119 12.34 -1.97 11.35
CA THR A 119 13.44 -1.63 12.27
C THR A 119 14.23 -0.43 11.75
N ARG A 120 14.98 0.23 12.64
CA ARG A 120 15.89 1.31 12.21
C ARG A 120 16.92 0.83 11.19
N ALA A 121 17.39 -0.41 11.33
CA ALA A 121 18.32 -1.00 10.38
C ALA A 121 17.69 -1.16 9.00
N ASP A 122 16.44 -1.65 8.91
CA ASP A 122 15.73 -1.77 7.63
C ASP A 122 15.51 -0.41 6.97
N LEU A 123 15.13 0.60 7.76
CA LEU A 123 14.91 1.98 7.29
C LEU A 123 16.20 2.59 6.72
N HIS A 124 17.32 2.43 7.43
CA HIS A 124 18.62 2.89 6.96
C HIS A 124 19.06 2.14 5.70
N ALA A 125 18.87 0.82 5.66
CA ALA A 125 19.19 0.02 4.47
C ALA A 125 18.35 0.44 3.25
N ALA A 126 17.05 0.67 3.44
CA ALA A 126 16.17 1.15 2.37
C ALA A 126 16.61 2.53 1.86
N ALA A 127 16.93 3.47 2.76
CA ALA A 127 17.36 4.82 2.40
C ALA A 127 18.73 4.87 1.72
N ALA A 128 19.65 3.97 2.09
CA ALA A 128 20.99 3.88 1.51
C ALA A 128 21.05 3.00 0.24
N SER A 129 19.96 2.30 -0.11
CA SER A 129 19.96 1.37 -1.23
C SER A 129 20.16 2.07 -2.58
N PRO A 130 21.09 1.60 -3.43
CA PRO A 130 21.24 2.09 -4.79
C PRO A 130 20.02 1.83 -5.69
N ALA A 131 19.07 1.01 -5.20
CA ALA A 131 17.81 0.74 -5.88
C ALA A 131 16.88 1.97 -5.92
N ARG A 132 17.16 3.03 -5.15
CA ARG A 132 16.31 4.23 -5.03
C ARG A 132 14.89 3.83 -4.60
N VAL A 133 14.77 3.44 -3.34
CA VAL A 133 13.48 3.17 -2.71
C VAL A 133 12.69 4.48 -2.60
N ASP A 134 11.42 4.46 -2.99
CA ASP A 134 10.59 5.67 -3.05
C ASP A 134 9.82 5.91 -1.75
N TYR A 135 9.42 4.83 -1.05
CA TYR A 135 8.75 4.91 0.25
C TYR A 135 8.92 3.63 1.06
N VAL A 136 8.67 3.73 2.35
CA VAL A 136 8.69 2.59 3.28
C VAL A 136 7.33 2.37 3.94
N GLY A 137 6.99 1.10 4.15
CA GLY A 137 5.84 0.70 4.96
C GLY A 137 6.31 0.31 6.37
N ILE A 138 5.76 0.94 7.40
CA ILE A 138 6.11 0.70 8.82
C ILE A 138 4.90 0.15 9.57
N GLY A 139 5.05 -0.97 10.22
CA GLY A 139 3.99 -1.59 11.01
C GLY A 139 4.50 -2.43 12.17
N THR A 140 3.59 -2.96 12.93
CA THR A 140 2.13 -2.75 12.89
C THR A 140 1.71 -1.73 13.94
N VAL A 141 0.69 -0.91 13.60
CA VAL A 141 0.12 0.01 14.60
C VAL A 141 -0.63 -0.78 15.66
N ARG A 142 -1.46 -1.76 15.25
CA ARG A 142 -2.20 -2.69 16.11
C ARG A 142 -2.10 -4.12 15.59
N GLU A 143 -2.56 -5.07 16.38
CA GLU A 143 -2.74 -6.44 15.91
C GLU A 143 -3.61 -6.48 14.66
N THR A 144 -3.26 -7.36 13.74
CA THR A 144 -3.97 -7.50 12.46
C THR A 144 -4.07 -8.96 12.05
N ARG A 145 -5.23 -9.34 11.51
CA ARG A 145 -5.46 -10.67 10.93
C ARG A 145 -5.10 -10.73 9.44
N SER A 146 -4.89 -9.59 8.79
CA SER A 146 -4.59 -9.51 7.35
C SER A 146 -3.17 -9.99 7.00
N LYS A 147 -2.28 -10.06 8.01
CA LYS A 147 -0.91 -10.58 7.87
C LYS A 147 -0.56 -11.38 9.14
N PRO A 148 -0.67 -12.73 9.10
CA PRO A 148 -0.44 -13.58 10.28
C PRO A 148 0.99 -13.50 10.84
N ASP A 149 1.97 -13.22 9.99
CA ASP A 149 3.40 -13.05 10.30
C ASP A 149 3.78 -11.57 10.60
N ALA A 150 2.80 -10.74 10.94
CA ALA A 150 3.05 -9.34 11.29
C ALA A 150 3.85 -9.23 12.60
N PRO A 151 4.78 -8.26 12.71
CA PRO A 151 5.50 -8.02 13.95
C PRO A 151 4.54 -7.57 15.06
N PRO A 152 4.95 -7.69 16.34
CA PRO A 152 4.19 -7.16 17.47
C PRO A 152 3.81 -5.68 17.28
N PRO A 153 2.61 -5.26 17.73
CA PRO A 153 2.14 -3.89 17.57
C PRO A 153 3.03 -2.89 18.32
N ARG A 154 3.27 -1.76 17.68
CA ARG A 154 4.08 -0.65 18.21
C ARG A 154 3.25 0.53 18.71
N GLY A 155 1.95 0.54 18.42
CA GLY A 155 1.11 1.71 18.61
C GLY A 155 1.41 2.83 17.62
N VAL A 156 0.59 3.87 17.65
CA VAL A 156 0.73 5.07 16.80
C VAL A 156 2.07 5.77 17.07
N SER A 157 2.40 6.00 18.35
CA SER A 157 3.65 6.68 18.75
C SER A 157 4.90 5.91 18.30
N GLY A 158 4.93 4.59 18.50
CA GLY A 158 6.09 3.77 18.12
C GLY A 158 6.33 3.73 16.59
N VAL A 159 5.26 3.76 15.78
CA VAL A 159 5.36 3.88 14.32
C VAL A 159 5.85 5.28 13.92
N ALA A 160 5.32 6.34 14.54
CA ALA A 160 5.75 7.70 14.30
C ALA A 160 7.22 7.94 14.69
N ASP A 161 7.67 7.40 15.83
CA ASP A 161 9.06 7.50 16.27
C ASP A 161 10.02 6.81 15.29
N LEU A 162 9.61 5.67 14.73
CA LEU A 162 10.38 5.00 13.69
C LEU A 162 10.42 5.84 12.40
N ALA A 163 9.29 6.36 11.97
CA ALA A 163 9.20 7.17 10.75
C ALA A 163 10.12 8.39 10.79
N ARG A 164 10.24 9.07 11.94
CA ARG A 164 11.16 10.23 12.11
C ARG A 164 12.64 9.88 11.92
N THR A 165 13.01 8.60 12.00
CA THR A 165 14.40 8.17 11.76
C THR A 165 14.72 7.89 10.30
N CYS A 166 13.72 7.95 9.41
CA CYS A 166 13.86 7.64 7.99
C CYS A 166 13.70 8.91 7.13
N PRO A 167 14.61 9.19 6.19
CA PRO A 167 14.46 10.30 5.26
C PRO A 167 13.47 10.03 4.12
N LEU A 168 13.01 8.77 3.98
CA LEU A 168 12.04 8.39 2.95
C LEU A 168 10.61 8.61 3.44
N PRO A 169 9.66 8.92 2.55
CA PRO A 169 8.24 8.92 2.89
C PRO A 169 7.83 7.61 3.55
N ALA A 170 7.19 7.68 4.71
CA ALA A 170 6.78 6.50 5.48
C ALA A 170 5.25 6.36 5.52
N VAL A 171 4.75 5.16 5.27
CA VAL A 171 3.33 4.81 5.34
C VAL A 171 3.11 3.87 6.51
N ALA A 172 2.22 4.22 7.42
CA ALA A 172 1.83 3.34 8.52
C ALA A 172 0.95 2.19 8.03
N ILE A 173 1.07 1.01 8.64
CA ILE A 173 0.20 -0.14 8.33
C ILE A 173 -0.09 -0.99 9.57
N GLY A 174 -1.20 -1.72 9.54
CA GLY A 174 -1.57 -2.76 10.51
C GLY A 174 -2.57 -2.29 11.55
N GLY A 175 -3.84 -2.71 11.40
CA GLY A 175 -4.91 -2.45 12.37
C GLY A 175 -5.27 -0.98 12.54
N ILE A 176 -5.01 -0.14 11.55
CA ILE A 176 -5.29 1.31 11.58
C ILE A 176 -6.80 1.54 11.54
N VAL A 177 -7.26 2.48 12.37
CA VAL A 177 -8.64 2.99 12.40
C VAL A 177 -8.65 4.50 12.16
N PRO A 178 -9.80 5.13 11.77
CA PRO A 178 -9.85 6.56 11.48
C PRO A 178 -9.27 7.46 12.57
N ALA A 179 -9.52 7.13 13.84
CA ALA A 179 -9.03 7.88 15.01
C ALA A 179 -7.49 7.96 15.13
N ASP A 180 -6.74 7.11 14.43
CA ASP A 180 -5.27 7.12 14.45
C ASP A 180 -4.66 8.15 13.49
N LEU A 181 -5.42 8.51 12.44
CA LEU A 181 -4.88 9.21 11.29
C LEU A 181 -4.35 10.61 11.61
N PRO A 182 -5.01 11.44 12.44
CA PRO A 182 -4.45 12.73 12.84
C PRO A 182 -3.07 12.58 13.49
N ALA A 183 -2.94 11.71 14.49
CA ALA A 183 -1.69 11.50 15.20
C ALA A 183 -0.58 10.87 14.33
N LEU A 184 -0.94 9.98 13.39
CA LEU A 184 0.02 9.45 12.41
C LEU A 184 0.54 10.56 11.49
N ARG A 185 -0.34 11.41 10.99
CA ARG A 185 0.04 12.55 10.14
C ARG A 185 0.92 13.56 10.88
N GLU A 186 0.56 13.94 12.10
CA GLU A 186 1.38 14.80 12.96
C GLU A 186 2.73 14.16 13.29
N GLY A 187 2.76 12.82 13.39
CA GLY A 187 3.98 12.04 13.53
C GLY A 187 4.91 12.04 12.32
N GLY A 188 4.51 12.70 11.20
CA GLY A 188 5.31 12.83 10.00
C GLY A 188 5.13 11.68 8.97
N LEU A 189 4.12 10.84 9.14
CA LEU A 189 3.81 9.81 8.16
C LEU A 189 3.28 10.45 6.87
N ALA A 190 3.66 9.91 5.73
CA ALA A 190 3.17 10.33 4.41
C ALA A 190 1.80 9.73 4.07
N GLY A 191 1.35 8.74 4.84
CA GLY A 191 0.07 8.08 4.64
C GLY A 191 -0.19 6.91 5.58
N ALA A 192 -1.37 6.33 5.41
CA ALA A 192 -1.82 5.16 6.14
C ALA A 192 -2.36 4.07 5.20
N ALA A 193 -1.82 2.86 5.30
CA ALA A 193 -2.26 1.71 4.54
C ALA A 193 -3.28 0.90 5.33
N VAL A 194 -4.43 0.63 4.72
CA VAL A 194 -5.55 -0.09 5.31
C VAL A 194 -5.96 -1.27 4.44
N VAL A 195 -6.43 -2.33 5.08
CA VAL A 195 -7.02 -3.51 4.44
C VAL A 195 -8.48 -3.66 4.89
N SER A 196 -8.68 -4.15 6.09
CA SER A 196 -9.99 -4.57 6.60
C SER A 196 -10.99 -3.43 6.77
N GLN A 197 -10.54 -2.21 7.02
CA GLN A 197 -11.39 -1.03 7.12
C GLN A 197 -12.19 -0.78 5.84
N ILE A 198 -11.65 -1.20 4.69
CA ILE A 198 -12.29 -1.04 3.39
C ILE A 198 -12.74 -2.38 2.83
N CYS A 199 -11.85 -3.39 2.74
CA CYS A 199 -12.20 -4.69 2.15
C CYS A 199 -13.25 -5.46 2.95
N GLY A 200 -13.33 -5.25 4.27
CA GLY A 200 -14.34 -5.83 5.17
C GLY A 200 -15.59 -4.99 5.36
N SER A 201 -15.66 -3.80 4.78
CA SER A 201 -16.76 -2.87 4.98
C SER A 201 -17.99 -3.23 4.12
N ALA A 202 -19.18 -2.99 4.68
CA ALA A 202 -20.43 -3.03 3.93
C ALA A 202 -20.55 -1.85 2.94
N ASP A 203 -19.96 -0.69 3.27
CA ASP A 203 -19.87 0.51 2.43
C ASP A 203 -18.41 0.98 2.31
N PRO A 204 -17.66 0.47 1.31
CA PRO A 204 -16.26 0.83 1.08
C PRO A 204 -16.06 2.32 0.79
N ARG A 205 -17.05 2.97 0.15
CA ARG A 205 -16.98 4.40 -0.16
C ARG A 205 -17.06 5.24 1.11
N ALA A 206 -18.04 4.97 1.97
CA ALA A 206 -18.20 5.69 3.24
C ALA A 206 -16.98 5.48 4.14
N SER A 207 -16.48 4.23 4.26
CA SER A 207 -15.27 3.93 5.04
C SER A 207 -14.03 4.66 4.53
N ALA A 208 -13.84 4.73 3.21
CA ALA A 208 -12.74 5.47 2.62
C ALA A 208 -12.90 6.99 2.83
N GLN A 209 -14.11 7.52 2.78
CA GLN A 209 -14.40 8.94 3.03
C GLN A 209 -14.13 9.31 4.49
N GLU A 210 -14.48 8.47 5.45
CA GLU A 210 -14.16 8.66 6.86
C GLU A 210 -12.64 8.72 7.06
N LEU A 211 -11.89 7.76 6.51
CA LEU A 211 -10.43 7.75 6.55
C LEU A 211 -9.83 9.02 5.90
N ALA A 212 -10.32 9.41 4.72
CA ALA A 212 -9.82 10.59 4.01
C ALA A 212 -10.11 11.89 4.76
N SER A 213 -11.26 11.98 5.46
CA SER A 213 -11.60 13.11 6.30
C SER A 213 -10.70 13.18 7.53
N ALA A 214 -10.56 12.07 8.25
CA ALA A 214 -9.70 11.99 9.43
C ALA A 214 -8.22 12.30 9.11
N TRP A 215 -7.73 11.90 7.91
CA TRP A 215 -6.37 12.25 7.48
C TRP A 215 -6.17 13.75 7.28
N LYS A 216 -7.23 14.49 6.92
CA LYS A 216 -7.16 15.94 6.68
C LYS A 216 -7.31 16.78 7.95
N GLU A 217 -7.93 16.21 8.99
CA GLU A 217 -8.08 16.87 10.27
C GLU A 217 -6.71 17.16 10.88
N THR A 218 -6.52 18.40 11.34
CA THR A 218 -5.41 18.82 12.21
C THR A 218 -5.94 18.86 13.62
N SER A 219 -5.21 18.25 14.55
CA SER A 219 -5.55 18.34 16.01
C SER A 219 -5.40 19.74 16.53
#